data_97f4da066dad24181660649351d8ef4d
#
_entry.id   97f4da066dad24181660649351d8ef4d
#
_cell.length_a   1.000
_cell.length_b   1.000
_cell.length_c   1.000
_cell.angle_alpha   90.00
_cell.angle_beta   90.00
_cell.angle_gamma   90.00
#
_symmetry.space_group_name_H-M   'P 1'
#
loop_
_entity.id
_entity.type
_entity.pdbx_description
1 polymer ?
#
loop_
_entity_poly.entity_id
_entity_poly.type
_entity_poly.pdbx_seq_one_letter_code
_entity_poly.pdbx_strand_id
1 'polypeptide(L)'
;MDNTKLTQLIYKAMISLATDEGTNASGKEEIYGCIFGRDSFITILKLLKVAKNPSAKNLIDTKMLIEISRRALYTLMSLQGKETNLESGEEPGKFIHEHRKEKYERLVNRPIRPWFLYPDKILRNYDSLDSTPLGLIAIHRFWKATGDDKFLLSALPSVEAGLNWIITYGDRDKDQLLEYELPATRQHGGLRVQSWTDSNESLQRPDGTFPLYPIAPVEVQGYAWLALKLWADFYSDPTHKYTNKEKFAKKLNKQADQMRKKFNQLFIFESEGHNFPAQALDGVKTQIQTVTGNPLLLLWATYQSNGSPQAIIETDLIPGLVNRIFMQDMFEHDAGIRTMSTKATTFIPGQNSYHNGSFWPKLNGMSHEGLMHWGKLDEAARLCQATLQPIRHFGTPIELYVKCSGQYMPYKNERGQEACRQQAWSAAAALDLLTL
;
A
#
# COMPACT_ATOMS: atom_id res chain seq x y z
N MET A 1 12.76 13.94 -22.65
CA MET A 1 11.33 13.78 -23.01
C MET A 1 10.56 14.84 -22.26
N ASP A 2 9.70 15.62 -22.95
CA ASP A 2 8.82 16.60 -22.30
C ASP A 2 7.69 15.90 -21.50
N ASN A 3 7.08 16.64 -20.55
CA ASN A 3 6.08 16.08 -19.65
C ASN A 3 4.83 15.58 -20.39
N THR A 4 4.40 16.24 -21.47
CA THR A 4 3.20 15.83 -22.23
C THR A 4 3.40 14.46 -22.88
N LYS A 5 4.53 14.27 -23.56
CA LYS A 5 4.87 12.98 -24.18
C LYS A 5 5.03 11.88 -23.15
N LEU A 6 5.67 12.20 -22.02
CA LEU A 6 5.83 11.22 -20.93
C LEU A 6 4.47 10.84 -20.34
N THR A 7 3.58 11.81 -20.07
CA THR A 7 2.22 11.55 -19.57
C THR A 7 1.45 10.62 -20.49
N GLN A 8 1.49 10.87 -21.81
CA GLN A 8 0.81 10.02 -22.79
C GLN A 8 1.40 8.60 -22.85
N LEU A 9 2.72 8.48 -22.72
CA LEU A 9 3.40 7.18 -22.70
C LEU A 9 2.99 6.38 -21.44
N ILE A 10 3.05 7.01 -20.27
CA ILE A 10 2.66 6.37 -19.00
C ILE A 10 1.16 6.02 -18.98
N TYR A 11 0.31 6.89 -19.53
CA TYR A 11 -1.12 6.60 -19.69
C TYR A 11 -1.35 5.37 -20.58
N LYS A 12 -0.67 5.25 -21.74
CA LYS A 12 -0.76 4.07 -22.59
C LYS A 12 -0.33 2.80 -21.85
N ALA A 13 0.77 2.87 -21.09
CA ALA A 13 1.21 1.77 -20.25
C ALA A 13 0.14 1.39 -19.20
N MET A 14 -0.48 2.37 -18.53
CA MET A 14 -1.58 2.11 -17.58
C MET A 14 -2.77 1.40 -18.25
N ILE A 15 -3.18 1.87 -19.42
CA ILE A 15 -4.30 1.27 -20.16
C ILE A 15 -3.97 -0.15 -20.63
N SER A 16 -2.72 -0.44 -21.01
CA SER A 16 -2.31 -1.80 -21.40
C SER A 16 -2.35 -2.83 -20.29
N LEU A 17 -2.37 -2.38 -19.02
CA LEU A 17 -2.53 -3.22 -17.84
C LEU A 17 -4.00 -3.44 -17.46
N ALA A 18 -4.92 -2.67 -18.06
CA ALA A 18 -6.36 -2.82 -17.79
C ALA A 18 -6.91 -4.09 -18.44
N THR A 19 -7.84 -4.74 -17.72
CA THR A 19 -8.57 -5.94 -18.13
C THR A 19 -10.07 -5.74 -17.91
N ASP A 20 -10.88 -6.70 -18.32
CA ASP A 20 -12.31 -6.69 -18.00
C ASP A 20 -12.59 -6.84 -16.50
N GLU A 21 -11.62 -7.36 -15.74
CA GLU A 21 -11.68 -7.53 -14.28
C GLU A 21 -10.97 -6.39 -13.51
N GLY A 22 -10.49 -5.35 -14.18
CA GLY A 22 -9.78 -4.24 -13.54
C GLY A 22 -8.37 -4.06 -14.07
N THR A 23 -7.35 -4.27 -13.25
CA THR A 23 -5.95 -4.12 -13.64
C THR A 23 -5.09 -5.29 -13.17
N ASN A 24 -4.22 -5.78 -14.04
CA ASN A 24 -3.08 -6.57 -13.61
C ASN A 24 -2.05 -5.67 -12.93
N ALA A 25 -1.34 -6.19 -11.94
CA ALA A 25 -0.30 -5.43 -11.24
C ALA A 25 0.87 -5.10 -12.20
N SER A 26 1.21 -6.00 -13.12
CA SER A 26 2.23 -5.77 -14.16
C SER A 26 1.80 -6.31 -15.52
N GLY A 27 2.66 -6.19 -16.53
CA GLY A 27 2.43 -6.75 -17.86
C GLY A 27 2.07 -8.24 -17.81
N LYS A 28 1.15 -8.69 -18.68
CA LYS A 28 0.61 -10.06 -18.65
C LYS A 28 1.70 -11.15 -18.66
N GLU A 29 2.82 -10.90 -19.35
CA GLU A 29 3.94 -11.84 -19.45
C GLU A 29 4.96 -11.70 -18.31
N GLU A 30 4.81 -10.67 -17.48
CA GLU A 30 5.68 -10.43 -16.32
C GLU A 30 5.23 -11.25 -15.11
N ILE A 31 6.10 -11.31 -14.11
CA ILE A 31 5.92 -12.17 -12.93
C ILE A 31 4.67 -11.83 -12.12
N TYR A 32 4.23 -10.57 -12.13
CA TYR A 32 3.04 -10.08 -11.43
C TYR A 32 1.88 -9.75 -12.39
N GLY A 33 1.83 -10.38 -13.56
CA GLY A 33 0.81 -10.21 -14.60
C GLY A 33 -0.57 -10.79 -14.22
N CYS A 34 -1.05 -10.50 -13.01
CA CYS A 34 -2.36 -10.92 -12.51
C CYS A 34 -2.90 -9.86 -11.53
N ILE A 35 -4.07 -10.11 -10.92
CA ILE A 35 -4.69 -9.20 -9.97
C ILE A 35 -4.04 -9.34 -8.60
N PHE A 36 -3.56 -8.21 -8.06
CA PHE A 36 -3.15 -8.05 -6.67
C PHE A 36 -4.05 -7.03 -5.98
N GLY A 37 -4.57 -7.36 -4.80
CA GLY A 37 -5.50 -6.50 -4.07
C GLY A 37 -4.89 -5.16 -3.69
N ARG A 38 -3.75 -5.18 -2.99
CA ARG A 38 -3.00 -3.98 -2.59
C ARG A 38 -2.67 -3.09 -3.76
N ASP A 39 -2.07 -3.66 -4.81
CA ASP A 39 -1.64 -2.93 -6.01
C ASP A 39 -2.82 -2.27 -6.70
N SER A 40 -3.92 -3.00 -6.84
CA SER A 40 -5.15 -2.48 -7.43
C SER A 40 -5.74 -1.34 -6.61
N PHE A 41 -5.83 -1.46 -5.29
CA PHE A 41 -6.39 -0.40 -4.44
C PHE A 41 -5.54 0.87 -4.47
N ILE A 42 -4.21 0.76 -4.39
CA ILE A 42 -3.30 1.91 -4.50
C ILE A 42 -3.41 2.54 -5.90
N THR A 43 -3.46 1.72 -6.96
CA THR A 43 -3.68 2.19 -8.33
C THR A 43 -4.98 2.97 -8.43
N ILE A 44 -6.11 2.41 -7.97
CA ILE A 44 -7.42 3.08 -7.96
C ILE A 44 -7.34 4.43 -7.25
N LEU A 45 -6.76 4.49 -6.06
CA LEU A 45 -6.67 5.72 -5.27
C LEU A 45 -5.92 6.83 -6.03
N LYS A 46 -4.83 6.48 -6.72
CA LYS A 46 -4.09 7.41 -7.57
C LYS A 46 -4.84 7.80 -8.84
N LEU A 47 -5.47 6.85 -9.53
CA LEU A 47 -6.27 7.13 -10.72
C LEU A 47 -7.45 8.05 -10.43
N LEU A 48 -8.12 7.91 -9.29
CA LEU A 48 -9.19 8.80 -8.85
C LEU A 48 -8.71 10.24 -8.64
N LYS A 49 -7.50 10.41 -8.11
CA LYS A 49 -6.87 11.72 -7.94
C LYS A 49 -6.54 12.34 -9.29
N VAL A 50 -5.90 11.59 -10.19
CA VAL A 50 -5.61 12.01 -11.57
C VAL A 50 -6.89 12.41 -12.30
N ALA A 51 -7.95 11.61 -12.19
CA ALA A 51 -9.22 11.87 -12.89
C ALA A 51 -9.93 13.16 -12.43
N LYS A 52 -9.67 13.63 -11.21
CA LYS A 52 -10.19 14.89 -10.69
C LYS A 52 -9.37 16.11 -11.14
N ASN A 53 -8.12 15.90 -11.57
CA ASN A 53 -7.22 16.99 -11.90
C ASN A 53 -7.59 17.60 -13.26
N PRO A 54 -7.86 18.94 -13.34
CA PRO A 54 -8.16 19.61 -14.61
C PRO A 54 -7.03 19.48 -15.65
N SER A 55 -5.77 19.51 -15.23
CA SER A 55 -4.62 19.36 -16.13
C SER A 55 -4.62 18.00 -16.84
N ALA A 56 -4.97 16.93 -16.11
CA ALA A 56 -5.05 15.59 -16.67
C ALA A 56 -6.12 15.46 -17.77
N LYS A 57 -7.28 16.12 -17.60
CA LYS A 57 -8.42 16.04 -18.54
C LYS A 57 -8.07 16.51 -19.96
N ASN A 58 -7.08 17.39 -20.10
CA ASN A 58 -6.63 17.88 -21.40
C ASN A 58 -5.60 16.96 -22.07
N LEU A 59 -5.04 16.00 -21.35
CA LEU A 59 -3.94 15.16 -21.79
C LEU A 59 -4.33 13.70 -22.03
N ILE A 60 -5.30 13.21 -21.23
CA ILE A 60 -5.67 11.79 -21.19
C ILE A 60 -7.19 11.61 -20.97
N ASP A 61 -7.71 10.44 -21.32
CA ASP A 61 -9.11 10.09 -21.02
C ASP A 61 -9.30 9.71 -19.54
N THR A 62 -9.69 10.70 -18.75
CA THR A 62 -9.93 10.51 -17.32
C THR A 62 -11.19 9.69 -17.01
N LYS A 63 -12.16 9.61 -17.96
CA LYS A 63 -13.36 8.76 -17.79
C LYS A 63 -12.98 7.29 -17.81
N MET A 64 -12.05 6.91 -18.68
CA MET A 64 -11.51 5.57 -18.74
C MET A 64 -10.85 5.17 -17.40
N LEU A 65 -10.14 6.08 -16.72
CA LEU A 65 -9.54 5.81 -15.42
C LEU A 65 -10.59 5.50 -14.34
N ILE A 66 -11.71 6.22 -14.35
CA ILE A 66 -12.85 5.96 -13.45
C ILE A 66 -13.48 4.60 -13.75
N GLU A 67 -13.64 4.24 -15.03
CA GLU A 67 -14.24 2.97 -15.41
C GLU A 67 -13.36 1.77 -15.06
N ILE A 68 -12.05 1.86 -15.28
CA ILE A 68 -11.07 0.86 -14.83
C ILE A 68 -11.17 0.68 -13.31
N SER A 69 -11.21 1.79 -12.57
CA SER A 69 -11.33 1.78 -11.11
C SER A 69 -12.63 1.11 -10.64
N ARG A 70 -13.75 1.37 -11.32
CA ARG A 70 -15.05 0.77 -11.03
C ARG A 70 -15.01 -0.75 -11.20
N ARG A 71 -14.51 -1.23 -12.34
CA ARG A 71 -14.41 -2.67 -12.65
C ARG A 71 -13.51 -3.37 -11.62
N ALA A 72 -12.34 -2.80 -11.33
CA ALA A 72 -11.43 -3.35 -10.34
C ALA A 72 -12.06 -3.46 -8.94
N LEU A 73 -12.83 -2.44 -8.50
CA LEU A 73 -13.52 -2.48 -7.21
C LEU A 73 -14.57 -3.59 -7.16
N TYR A 74 -15.39 -3.76 -8.20
CA TYR A 74 -16.38 -4.85 -8.25
C TYR A 74 -15.70 -6.22 -8.19
N THR A 75 -14.63 -6.43 -8.93
CA THR A 75 -13.88 -7.69 -8.91
C THR A 75 -13.29 -7.95 -7.52
N LEU A 76 -12.62 -6.96 -6.92
CA LEU A 76 -12.00 -7.13 -5.61
C LEU A 76 -13.03 -7.40 -4.50
N MET A 77 -14.19 -6.76 -4.53
CA MET A 77 -15.30 -7.06 -3.63
C MET A 77 -15.83 -8.48 -3.83
N SER A 78 -15.90 -8.98 -5.08
CA SER A 78 -16.34 -10.36 -5.35
C SER A 78 -15.34 -11.42 -4.86
N LEU A 79 -14.04 -11.07 -4.79
CA LEU A 79 -12.94 -11.89 -4.31
C LEU A 79 -12.67 -11.75 -2.80
N GLN A 80 -13.45 -10.94 -2.09
CA GLN A 80 -13.33 -10.80 -0.64
C GLN A 80 -13.60 -12.13 0.06
N GLY A 81 -12.78 -12.47 1.06
CA GLY A 81 -12.86 -13.72 1.82
C GLY A 81 -14.22 -13.92 2.49
N LYS A 82 -14.72 -15.14 2.43
CA LYS A 82 -16.05 -15.53 2.94
C LYS A 82 -15.99 -16.56 4.05
N GLU A 83 -14.89 -17.30 4.11
CA GLU A 83 -14.67 -18.38 5.06
C GLU A 83 -13.27 -18.28 5.69
N THR A 84 -13.02 -19.09 6.71
CA THR A 84 -11.67 -19.24 7.26
C THR A 84 -10.98 -20.41 6.58
N ASN A 85 -9.91 -20.11 5.82
CA ASN A 85 -9.06 -21.10 5.19
C ASN A 85 -7.60 -20.83 5.57
N LEU A 86 -7.07 -21.62 6.49
CA LEU A 86 -5.71 -21.48 7.00
C LEU A 86 -4.67 -21.56 5.88
N GLU A 87 -4.89 -22.41 4.87
CA GLU A 87 -3.92 -22.74 3.83
C GLU A 87 -3.75 -21.63 2.77
N SER A 88 -4.75 -20.78 2.60
CA SER A 88 -4.69 -19.59 1.73
C SER A 88 -4.57 -18.28 2.52
N GLY A 89 -4.75 -18.31 3.85
CA GLY A 89 -4.85 -17.13 4.70
C GLY A 89 -6.17 -16.37 4.56
N GLU A 90 -7.22 -17.02 3.97
CA GLU A 90 -8.56 -16.45 3.85
C GLU A 90 -9.24 -16.33 5.21
N GLU A 91 -9.90 -15.20 5.44
CA GLU A 91 -10.74 -14.92 6.60
C GLU A 91 -11.97 -14.12 6.16
N PRO A 92 -13.14 -14.30 6.80
CA PRO A 92 -14.35 -13.56 6.44
C PRO A 92 -14.14 -12.04 6.47
N GLY A 93 -14.36 -11.39 5.34
CA GLY A 93 -14.21 -9.95 5.19
C GLY A 93 -12.80 -9.47 4.79
N LYS A 94 -11.80 -10.33 4.77
CA LYS A 94 -10.43 -10.00 4.34
C LYS A 94 -10.38 -9.81 2.82
N PHE A 95 -9.81 -8.71 2.33
CA PHE A 95 -9.57 -8.55 0.90
C PHE A 95 -8.37 -9.37 0.45
N ILE A 96 -8.46 -9.85 -0.79
CA ILE A 96 -7.47 -10.74 -1.40
C ILE A 96 -6.11 -10.06 -1.55
N HIS A 97 -5.03 -10.85 -1.44
CA HIS A 97 -3.68 -10.42 -1.82
C HIS A 97 -3.43 -10.68 -3.31
N GLU A 98 -3.55 -11.94 -3.75
CA GLU A 98 -3.23 -12.36 -5.12
C GLU A 98 -4.33 -13.27 -5.66
N HIS A 99 -4.81 -12.97 -6.88
CA HIS A 99 -5.76 -13.78 -7.65
C HIS A 99 -5.13 -14.12 -8.99
N ARG A 100 -4.86 -15.41 -9.22
CA ARG A 100 -4.14 -15.89 -10.38
C ARG A 100 -4.85 -17.08 -11.03
N LYS A 101 -5.29 -16.89 -12.27
CA LYS A 101 -5.99 -17.93 -13.06
C LYS A 101 -5.02 -18.80 -13.87
N GLU A 102 -3.82 -18.29 -14.15
CA GLU A 102 -2.80 -18.94 -14.95
C GLU A 102 -1.40 -18.58 -14.45
N LYS A 103 -0.36 -19.28 -14.91
CA LYS A 103 1.06 -19.00 -14.58
C LYS A 103 1.38 -19.09 -13.08
N TYR A 104 0.69 -19.99 -12.36
CA TYR A 104 0.90 -20.23 -10.94
C TYR A 104 1.80 -21.45 -10.64
N GLU A 105 2.22 -22.19 -11.65
CA GLU A 105 2.97 -23.46 -11.53
C GLU A 105 4.22 -23.31 -10.66
N ARG A 106 4.92 -22.19 -10.81
CA ARG A 106 6.11 -21.84 -10.00
C ARG A 106 5.83 -21.72 -8.50
N LEU A 107 4.58 -21.46 -8.12
CA LEU A 107 4.14 -21.31 -6.73
C LEU A 107 3.61 -22.64 -6.18
N VAL A 108 2.77 -23.34 -6.97
CA VAL A 108 2.10 -24.58 -6.54
C VAL A 108 2.96 -25.83 -6.69
N ASN A 109 4.04 -25.79 -7.50
CA ASN A 109 4.96 -26.92 -7.70
C ASN A 109 6.27 -26.75 -6.91
N ARG A 110 6.30 -25.91 -5.87
CA ARG A 110 7.46 -25.81 -4.99
C ARG A 110 7.69 -27.11 -4.25
N PRO A 111 8.94 -27.61 -4.14
CA PRO A 111 9.23 -28.85 -3.43
C PRO A 111 8.99 -28.74 -1.91
N ILE A 112 9.07 -27.54 -1.36
CA ILE A 112 8.85 -27.28 0.07
C ILE A 112 7.76 -26.21 0.18
N ARG A 113 6.67 -26.56 0.91
CA ARG A 113 5.51 -25.70 1.14
C ARG A 113 4.97 -25.07 -0.15
N PRO A 114 4.44 -25.88 -1.09
CA PRO A 114 3.74 -25.36 -2.28
C PRO A 114 2.58 -24.46 -1.85
N TRP A 115 2.25 -23.47 -2.66
CA TRP A 115 1.11 -22.61 -2.35
C TRP A 115 -0.21 -23.35 -2.56
N PHE A 116 -1.21 -23.03 -1.75
CA PHE A 116 -2.53 -23.63 -1.81
C PHE A 116 -3.23 -23.27 -3.12
N LEU A 117 -3.72 -24.28 -3.83
CA LEU A 117 -4.53 -24.12 -5.03
C LEU A 117 -5.95 -24.56 -4.72
N TYR A 118 -6.92 -23.70 -4.99
CA TYR A 118 -8.32 -24.04 -4.77
C TYR A 118 -8.79 -25.16 -5.74
N PRO A 119 -9.88 -25.88 -5.41
CA PRO A 119 -10.39 -26.99 -6.25
C PRO A 119 -10.76 -26.57 -7.68
N ASP A 120 -11.15 -25.30 -7.88
CA ASP A 120 -11.46 -24.72 -9.19
C ASP A 120 -10.21 -24.35 -10.02
N LYS A 121 -9.01 -24.74 -9.56
CA LYS A 121 -7.72 -24.47 -10.21
C LYS A 121 -7.38 -22.98 -10.29
N ILE A 122 -7.88 -22.18 -9.38
CA ILE A 122 -7.52 -20.77 -9.25
C ILE A 122 -6.69 -20.60 -7.97
N LEU A 123 -5.56 -19.93 -8.09
CA LEU A 123 -4.76 -19.54 -6.93
C LEU A 123 -5.36 -18.26 -6.35
N ARG A 124 -5.78 -18.34 -5.08
CA ARG A 124 -6.15 -17.20 -4.26
C ARG A 124 -5.30 -17.20 -3.01
N ASN A 125 -4.63 -16.11 -2.78
CA ASN A 125 -3.85 -15.91 -1.55
C ASN A 125 -4.35 -14.66 -0.84
N TYR A 126 -4.47 -14.73 0.48
CA TYR A 126 -4.97 -13.64 1.33
C TYR A 126 -3.90 -13.15 2.32
N ASP A 127 -2.63 -13.51 2.14
CA ASP A 127 -1.53 -13.07 3.01
C ASP A 127 -1.16 -11.59 2.76
N SER A 128 -2.08 -10.69 3.09
CA SER A 128 -1.90 -9.25 3.00
C SER A 128 -2.72 -8.59 4.10
N LEU A 129 -2.05 -7.89 5.00
CA LEU A 129 -2.72 -7.16 6.08
C LEU A 129 -3.28 -5.83 5.58
N ASP A 130 -2.63 -5.23 4.60
CA ASP A 130 -2.88 -3.88 4.09
C ASP A 130 -3.99 -3.81 3.03
N SER A 131 -4.29 -4.91 2.30
CA SER A 131 -5.34 -4.92 1.27
C SER A 131 -6.71 -4.55 1.84
N THR A 132 -7.06 -5.01 3.03
CA THR A 132 -8.39 -4.75 3.61
C THR A 132 -8.61 -3.28 3.97
N PRO A 133 -7.75 -2.62 4.76
CA PRO A 133 -7.94 -1.20 5.02
C PRO A 133 -7.80 -0.33 3.77
N LEU A 134 -6.90 -0.65 2.83
CA LEU A 134 -6.77 0.05 1.55
C LEU A 134 -8.04 -0.09 0.70
N GLY A 135 -8.66 -1.27 0.67
CA GLY A 135 -9.91 -1.52 -0.03
C GLY A 135 -11.06 -0.67 0.51
N LEU A 136 -11.19 -0.59 1.83
CA LEU A 136 -12.18 0.26 2.49
C LEU A 136 -11.99 1.74 2.16
N ILE A 137 -10.75 2.22 2.13
CA ILE A 137 -10.42 3.60 1.74
C ILE A 137 -10.75 3.82 0.26
N ALA A 138 -10.39 2.87 -0.62
CA ALA A 138 -10.63 2.98 -2.06
C ALA A 138 -12.13 3.03 -2.40
N ILE A 139 -12.95 2.20 -1.78
CA ILE A 139 -14.42 2.21 -1.94
C ILE A 139 -14.99 3.57 -1.52
N HIS A 140 -14.60 4.07 -0.35
CA HIS A 140 -15.04 5.38 0.14
C HIS A 140 -14.62 6.51 -0.81
N ARG A 141 -13.35 6.55 -1.25
CA ARG A 141 -12.82 7.58 -2.14
C ARG A 141 -13.44 7.53 -3.53
N PHE A 142 -13.73 6.31 -4.05
CA PHE A 142 -14.43 6.14 -5.32
C PHE A 142 -15.85 6.74 -5.26
N TRP A 143 -16.64 6.40 -4.24
CA TRP A 143 -17.94 7.00 -4.03
C TRP A 143 -17.87 8.53 -3.94
N LYS A 144 -16.98 9.07 -3.09
CA LYS A 144 -16.81 10.54 -2.97
C LYS A 144 -16.31 11.19 -4.28
N ALA A 145 -15.61 10.46 -5.14
CA ALA A 145 -15.13 10.98 -6.42
C ALA A 145 -16.21 11.04 -7.49
N THR A 146 -17.12 10.07 -7.49
CA THR A 146 -18.10 9.84 -8.55
C THR A 146 -19.52 10.26 -8.17
N GLY A 147 -19.85 10.31 -6.89
CA GLY A 147 -21.23 10.48 -6.41
C GLY A 147 -22.15 9.29 -6.74
N ASP A 148 -21.58 8.11 -7.01
CA ASP A 148 -22.34 6.92 -7.43
C ASP A 148 -22.93 6.18 -6.23
N ASP A 149 -24.15 6.57 -5.84
CA ASP A 149 -24.86 5.93 -4.74
C ASP A 149 -25.28 4.50 -5.04
N LYS A 150 -25.47 4.13 -6.31
CA LYS A 150 -25.76 2.73 -6.67
C LYS A 150 -24.56 1.84 -6.41
N PHE A 151 -23.38 2.31 -6.80
CA PHE A 151 -22.13 1.64 -6.45
C PHE A 151 -21.97 1.51 -4.94
N LEU A 152 -22.15 2.60 -4.20
CA LEU A 152 -22.04 2.60 -2.74
C LEU A 152 -22.93 1.55 -2.10
N LEU A 153 -24.23 1.55 -2.46
CA LEU A 153 -25.18 0.59 -1.91
C LEU A 153 -24.77 -0.86 -2.17
N SER A 154 -24.27 -1.15 -3.36
CA SER A 154 -23.77 -2.50 -3.70
C SER A 154 -22.51 -2.87 -2.93
N ALA A 155 -21.70 -1.89 -2.53
CA ALA A 155 -20.44 -2.09 -1.80
C ALA A 155 -20.62 -2.22 -0.28
N LEU A 156 -21.71 -1.73 0.31
CA LEU A 156 -21.90 -1.72 1.77
C LEU A 156 -21.72 -3.10 2.44
N PRO A 157 -22.21 -4.22 1.89
CA PRO A 157 -21.94 -5.54 2.49
C PRO A 157 -20.44 -5.86 2.59
N SER A 158 -19.66 -5.57 1.54
CA SER A 158 -18.21 -5.75 1.54
C SER A 158 -17.52 -4.80 2.51
N VAL A 159 -17.99 -3.57 2.61
CA VAL A 159 -17.47 -2.57 3.58
C VAL A 159 -17.67 -3.06 5.00
N GLU A 160 -18.88 -3.49 5.35
CA GLU A 160 -19.20 -3.95 6.70
C GLU A 160 -18.40 -5.20 7.07
N ALA A 161 -18.25 -6.14 6.11
CA ALA A 161 -17.43 -7.32 6.29
C ALA A 161 -15.95 -6.94 6.53
N GLY A 162 -15.39 -6.01 5.76
CA GLY A 162 -14.02 -5.53 5.93
C GLY A 162 -13.78 -4.77 7.24
N LEU A 163 -14.72 -3.91 7.66
CA LEU A 163 -14.66 -3.22 8.96
C LEU A 163 -14.74 -4.21 10.13
N ASN A 164 -15.59 -5.23 10.03
CA ASN A 164 -15.66 -6.30 11.01
C ASN A 164 -14.39 -7.13 11.04
N TRP A 165 -13.77 -7.39 9.88
CA TRP A 165 -12.49 -8.07 9.81
C TRP A 165 -11.38 -7.31 10.57
N ILE A 166 -11.27 -5.98 10.38
CA ILE A 166 -10.32 -5.13 11.13
C ILE A 166 -10.47 -5.34 12.64
N ILE A 167 -11.72 -5.35 13.14
CA ILE A 167 -12.01 -5.41 14.59
C ILE A 167 -11.86 -6.83 15.15
N THR A 168 -12.14 -7.86 14.33
CA THR A 168 -12.29 -9.25 14.82
C THR A 168 -11.06 -10.09 14.56
N TYR A 169 -10.52 -10.03 13.34
CA TYR A 169 -9.42 -10.87 12.87
C TYR A 169 -8.09 -10.13 12.77
N GLY A 170 -8.13 -8.84 12.39
CA GLY A 170 -6.93 -8.05 12.18
C GLY A 170 -6.14 -7.74 13.47
N ASP A 171 -6.82 -7.67 14.61
CA ASP A 171 -6.24 -7.49 15.94
C ASP A 171 -6.09 -8.88 16.58
N ARG A 172 -4.89 -9.49 16.44
CA ARG A 172 -4.62 -10.88 16.82
C ARG A 172 -4.57 -11.11 18.32
N ASP A 173 -3.92 -10.24 19.07
CA ASP A 173 -3.72 -10.34 20.52
C ASP A 173 -4.60 -9.39 21.33
N LYS A 174 -5.54 -8.68 20.67
CA LYS A 174 -6.54 -7.78 21.26
C LYS A 174 -5.94 -6.53 21.92
N ASP A 175 -4.85 -6.03 21.38
CA ASP A 175 -4.21 -4.79 21.83
C ASP A 175 -4.61 -3.54 21.03
N GLN A 176 -5.50 -3.70 20.04
CA GLN A 176 -6.07 -2.69 19.13
C GLN A 176 -5.17 -2.28 17.96
N LEU A 177 -4.05 -2.97 17.74
CA LEU A 177 -3.25 -2.82 16.53
C LEU A 177 -3.59 -3.91 15.52
N LEU A 178 -3.38 -3.62 14.24
CA LEU A 178 -3.50 -4.65 13.21
C LEU A 178 -2.20 -5.44 13.09
N GLU A 179 -2.34 -6.76 13.01
CA GLU A 179 -1.24 -7.69 13.02
C GLU A 179 -1.47 -8.85 12.07
N TYR A 180 -0.39 -9.42 11.60
CA TYR A 180 -0.41 -10.64 10.82
C TYR A 180 0.50 -11.72 11.41
N GLU A 181 0.22 -12.95 11.03
CA GLU A 181 1.08 -14.09 11.28
C GLU A 181 1.04 -15.06 10.10
N LEU A 182 2.08 -15.87 9.95
CA LEU A 182 2.08 -17.06 9.14
C LEU A 182 2.07 -18.27 10.10
N PRO A 183 0.91 -18.90 10.34
CA PRO A 183 0.78 -19.95 11.35
C PRO A 183 1.71 -21.12 11.09
N ALA A 184 2.40 -21.61 12.11
CA ALA A 184 3.32 -22.74 12.00
C ALA A 184 2.59 -24.05 11.58
N THR A 185 1.31 -24.16 11.90
CA THR A 185 0.44 -25.31 11.56
C THR A 185 0.00 -25.33 10.11
N ARG A 186 0.15 -24.23 9.37
CA ARG A 186 -0.16 -24.15 7.94
C ARG A 186 0.78 -25.05 7.15
N GLN A 187 0.22 -25.93 6.32
CA GLN A 187 1.00 -26.90 5.52
C GLN A 187 1.51 -26.27 4.22
N HIS A 188 0.72 -25.40 3.60
CA HIS A 188 1.07 -24.71 2.36
C HIS A 188 1.91 -23.46 2.59
N GLY A 189 2.58 -23.01 1.54
CA GLY A 189 3.36 -21.79 1.52
C GLY A 189 2.49 -20.52 1.65
N GLY A 190 3.11 -19.42 1.98
CA GLY A 190 2.48 -18.11 2.10
C GLY A 190 3.52 -17.02 2.27
N LEU A 191 3.06 -15.78 2.39
CA LEU A 191 3.94 -14.64 2.62
C LEU A 191 4.35 -14.56 4.09
N ARG A 192 5.65 -14.54 4.30
CA ARG A 192 6.24 -14.40 5.62
C ARG A 192 6.12 -12.97 6.16
N VAL A 193 6.16 -11.98 5.25
CA VAL A 193 5.86 -10.57 5.51
C VAL A 193 4.59 -10.22 4.73
N GLN A 194 3.58 -9.67 5.40
CA GLN A 194 2.24 -9.46 4.83
C GLN A 194 1.86 -7.96 4.77
N SER A 195 2.85 -7.09 4.60
CA SER A 195 2.69 -5.67 4.24
C SER A 195 3.28 -5.41 2.86
N TRP A 196 3.28 -4.15 2.38
CA TRP A 196 3.72 -3.89 1.01
C TRP A 196 5.21 -4.22 0.75
N THR A 197 6.06 -4.18 1.77
CA THR A 197 7.44 -4.64 1.69
C THR A 197 7.50 -6.14 2.02
N ASP A 198 6.94 -6.98 1.15
CA ASP A 198 6.64 -8.40 1.41
C ASP A 198 7.77 -9.39 1.06
N SER A 199 8.97 -8.91 0.73
CA SER A 199 10.14 -9.79 0.61
C SER A 199 10.61 -10.29 1.98
N ASN A 200 11.19 -11.50 2.00
CA ASN A 200 11.62 -12.14 3.25
C ASN A 200 12.67 -11.34 4.02
N GLU A 201 13.48 -10.56 3.30
CA GLU A 201 14.59 -9.79 3.82
C GLU A 201 14.18 -8.40 4.30
N SER A 202 12.97 -7.94 3.98
CA SER A 202 12.51 -6.57 4.24
C SER A 202 12.27 -6.27 5.71
N LEU A 203 12.03 -7.29 6.51
CA LEU A 203 11.71 -7.18 7.93
C LEU A 203 12.60 -8.13 8.74
N GLN A 204 13.66 -7.59 9.30
CA GLN A 204 14.63 -8.32 10.11
C GLN A 204 15.07 -7.47 11.29
N ARG A 205 15.50 -8.14 12.37
CA ARG A 205 16.26 -7.51 13.45
C ARG A 205 17.68 -7.15 12.98
N PRO A 206 18.41 -6.30 13.70
CA PRO A 206 19.76 -5.92 13.34
C PRO A 206 20.76 -7.09 13.21
N ASP A 207 20.46 -8.22 13.87
CA ASP A 207 21.24 -9.46 13.81
C ASP A 207 20.83 -10.39 12.63
N GLY A 208 19.90 -9.94 11.78
CA GLY A 208 19.39 -10.69 10.65
C GLY A 208 18.29 -11.70 11.00
N THR A 209 17.91 -11.85 12.27
CA THR A 209 16.83 -12.75 12.67
C THR A 209 15.47 -12.18 12.32
N PHE A 210 14.51 -13.06 12.03
CA PHE A 210 13.14 -12.65 11.77
C PHE A 210 12.39 -12.38 13.09
N PRO A 211 11.55 -11.32 13.17
CA PRO A 211 10.78 -11.00 14.36
C PRO A 211 9.74 -12.08 14.72
N LEU A 212 9.35 -12.13 15.98
CA LEU A 212 8.30 -13.02 16.46
C LEU A 212 6.92 -12.57 15.94
N TYR A 213 6.08 -13.53 15.56
CA TYR A 213 4.66 -13.27 15.26
C TYR A 213 3.83 -13.11 16.55
N PRO A 214 2.70 -12.39 16.50
CA PRO A 214 2.18 -11.61 15.36
C PRO A 214 2.94 -10.29 15.17
N ILE A 215 2.93 -9.77 13.94
CA ILE A 215 3.69 -8.57 13.58
C ILE A 215 2.74 -7.44 13.18
N ALA A 216 2.95 -6.24 13.76
CA ALA A 216 2.22 -5.01 13.47
C ALA A 216 3.08 -4.07 12.61
N PRO A 217 2.92 -3.99 11.27
CA PRO A 217 3.65 -3.06 10.42
C PRO A 217 3.11 -1.64 10.56
N VAL A 218 4.01 -0.66 10.50
CA VAL A 218 3.73 0.75 10.80
C VAL A 218 2.68 1.38 9.88
N GLU A 219 2.82 1.24 8.57
CA GLU A 219 1.94 1.90 7.59
C GLU A 219 0.51 1.36 7.63
N VAL A 220 0.36 0.08 7.95
CA VAL A 220 -0.96 -0.56 7.99
C VAL A 220 -1.81 -0.02 9.13
N GLN A 221 -1.17 0.39 10.25
CA GLN A 221 -1.88 1.06 11.34
C GLN A 221 -2.51 2.36 10.85
N GLY A 222 -1.78 3.15 10.05
CA GLY A 222 -2.32 4.38 9.45
C GLY A 222 -3.49 4.12 8.51
N TYR A 223 -3.39 3.10 7.65
CA TYR A 223 -4.49 2.74 6.73
C TYR A 223 -5.74 2.29 7.48
N ALA A 224 -5.58 1.43 8.47
CA ALA A 224 -6.70 0.94 9.28
C ALA A 224 -7.38 2.07 10.06
N TRP A 225 -6.59 2.93 10.70
CA TRP A 225 -7.09 4.11 11.40
C TRP A 225 -7.90 5.01 10.47
N LEU A 226 -7.38 5.32 9.27
CA LEU A 226 -8.09 6.14 8.28
C LEU A 226 -9.39 5.48 7.82
N ALA A 227 -9.36 4.18 7.52
CA ALA A 227 -10.56 3.44 7.12
C ALA A 227 -11.65 3.52 8.20
N LEU A 228 -11.29 3.29 9.48
CA LEU A 228 -12.21 3.39 10.60
C LEU A 228 -12.83 4.80 10.72
N LYS A 229 -12.01 5.86 10.59
CA LYS A 229 -12.49 7.26 10.67
C LYS A 229 -13.45 7.59 9.52
N LEU A 230 -13.10 7.26 8.28
CA LEU A 230 -13.92 7.56 7.10
C LEU A 230 -15.30 6.88 7.19
N TRP A 231 -15.35 5.62 7.60
CA TRP A 231 -16.60 4.89 7.70
C TRP A 231 -17.38 5.20 8.98
N ALA A 232 -16.72 5.61 10.05
CA ALA A 232 -17.40 6.15 11.23
C ALA A 232 -18.18 7.43 10.88
N ASP A 233 -17.58 8.35 10.12
CA ASP A 233 -18.26 9.55 9.64
C ASP A 233 -19.44 9.21 8.75
N PHE A 234 -19.22 8.30 7.78
CA PHE A 234 -20.28 7.85 6.89
C PHE A 234 -21.52 7.33 7.66
N TYR A 235 -21.29 6.47 8.66
CA TYR A 235 -22.38 5.88 9.45
C TYR A 235 -22.96 6.84 10.52
N SER A 236 -22.29 7.92 10.85
CA SER A 236 -22.80 8.95 11.78
C SER A 236 -23.55 10.09 11.07
N ASP A 237 -23.41 10.23 9.75
CA ASP A 237 -24.05 11.30 8.98
C ASP A 237 -25.55 11.05 8.83
N PRO A 238 -26.43 11.89 9.45
CA PRO A 238 -27.87 11.71 9.39
C PRO A 238 -28.47 11.96 7.98
N THR A 239 -27.71 12.59 7.08
CA THR A 239 -28.17 12.85 5.70
C THR A 239 -28.11 11.62 4.81
N HIS A 240 -27.33 10.61 5.19
CA HIS A 240 -27.24 9.35 4.48
C HIS A 240 -28.44 8.47 4.82
N LYS A 241 -29.37 8.31 3.88
CA LYS A 241 -30.63 7.52 4.03
C LYS A 241 -30.42 6.03 4.39
N TYR A 242 -29.18 5.55 4.35
CA TYR A 242 -28.84 4.13 4.45
C TYR A 242 -28.41 3.71 5.85
N THR A 243 -28.41 4.63 6.82
CA THR A 243 -27.57 4.42 7.99
C THR A 243 -28.22 4.83 9.30
N ASN A 244 -29.10 4.02 9.79
CA ASN A 244 -29.39 4.08 11.24
C ASN A 244 -28.36 3.20 12.01
N LYS A 245 -27.03 3.49 11.82
CA LYS A 245 -25.93 2.70 12.41
C LYS A 245 -25.05 3.51 13.37
N GLU A 246 -25.64 4.45 14.08
CA GLU A 246 -24.92 5.32 15.03
C GLU A 246 -24.09 4.51 16.07
N LYS A 247 -24.63 3.38 16.57
CA LYS A 247 -23.91 2.49 17.49
C LYS A 247 -22.66 1.91 16.82
N PHE A 248 -22.74 1.56 15.54
CA PHE A 248 -21.59 1.05 14.77
C PHE A 248 -20.56 2.16 14.54
N ALA A 249 -20.98 3.36 14.15
CA ALA A 249 -20.12 4.53 14.02
C ALA A 249 -19.35 4.83 15.33
N LYS A 250 -20.04 4.83 16.46
CA LYS A 250 -19.40 4.99 17.79
C LYS A 250 -18.36 3.91 18.08
N LYS A 251 -18.65 2.64 17.72
CA LYS A 251 -17.69 1.53 17.86
C LYS A 251 -16.44 1.76 16.99
N LEU A 252 -16.61 2.17 15.72
CA LEU A 252 -15.49 2.45 14.81
C LEU A 252 -14.61 3.62 15.31
N ASN A 253 -15.23 4.73 15.74
CA ASN A 253 -14.49 5.85 16.31
C ASN A 253 -13.71 5.44 17.57
N LYS A 254 -14.34 4.72 18.50
CA LYS A 254 -13.67 4.22 19.71
C LYS A 254 -12.44 3.37 19.34
N GLN A 255 -12.58 2.48 18.37
CA GLN A 255 -11.46 1.64 17.91
C GLN A 255 -10.34 2.49 17.30
N ALA A 256 -10.67 3.48 16.47
CA ALA A 256 -9.69 4.39 15.88
C ALA A 256 -8.93 5.19 16.95
N ASP A 257 -9.64 5.72 17.96
CA ASP A 257 -9.03 6.50 19.05
C ASP A 257 -8.10 5.64 19.91
N GLN A 258 -8.50 4.41 20.21
CA GLN A 258 -7.67 3.46 20.95
C GLN A 258 -6.43 3.05 20.16
N MET A 259 -6.58 2.77 18.87
CA MET A 259 -5.47 2.46 17.96
C MET A 259 -4.46 3.62 17.90
N ARG A 260 -4.93 4.87 17.73
CA ARG A 260 -4.08 6.05 17.72
C ARG A 260 -3.28 6.21 19.01
N LYS A 261 -3.93 6.02 20.15
CA LYS A 261 -3.27 6.07 21.46
C LYS A 261 -2.18 5.00 21.57
N LYS A 262 -2.48 3.76 21.23
CA LYS A 262 -1.53 2.63 21.26
C LYS A 262 -0.37 2.84 20.30
N PHE A 263 -0.65 3.31 19.09
CA PHE A 263 0.38 3.60 18.10
C PHE A 263 1.44 4.57 18.65
N ASN A 264 1.01 5.73 19.17
CA ASN A 264 1.94 6.74 19.66
C ASN A 264 2.68 6.33 20.95
N GLN A 265 2.10 5.41 21.73
CA GLN A 265 2.78 4.83 22.90
C GLN A 265 3.88 3.82 22.54
N LEU A 266 3.68 3.03 21.48
CA LEU A 266 4.49 1.84 21.24
C LEU A 266 5.47 1.97 20.05
N PHE A 267 5.13 2.77 19.01
CA PHE A 267 5.93 2.81 17.79
C PHE A 267 7.07 3.81 17.81
N ILE A 268 7.03 4.85 18.64
CA ILE A 268 7.97 5.96 18.56
C ILE A 268 9.30 5.62 19.23
N PHE A 269 10.40 5.86 18.52
CA PHE A 269 11.78 5.78 19.04
C PHE A 269 12.59 6.97 18.54
N GLU A 270 13.78 7.17 19.08
CA GLU A 270 14.70 8.21 18.62
C GLU A 270 15.64 7.68 17.54
N SER A 271 15.77 8.42 16.43
CA SER A 271 16.73 8.16 15.37
C SER A 271 17.40 9.45 14.92
N GLU A 272 18.72 9.56 15.10
CA GLU A 272 19.52 10.73 14.69
C GLU A 272 18.96 12.06 15.25
N GLY A 273 18.55 12.07 16.53
CA GLY A 273 17.97 13.24 17.19
C GLY A 273 16.51 13.54 16.81
N HIS A 274 15.83 12.63 16.12
CA HIS A 274 14.42 12.77 15.70
C HIS A 274 13.57 11.66 16.26
N ASN A 275 12.38 12.01 16.74
CA ASN A 275 11.34 11.01 17.04
C ASN A 275 10.82 10.40 15.72
N PHE A 276 10.89 9.07 15.64
CA PHE A 276 10.61 8.34 14.41
C PHE A 276 9.82 7.06 14.69
N PRO A 277 8.82 6.69 13.87
CA PRO A 277 8.10 5.44 14.05
C PRO A 277 8.94 4.22 13.65
N ALA A 278 8.97 3.19 14.49
CA ALA A 278 9.57 1.89 14.18
C ALA A 278 8.91 1.26 12.94
N GLN A 279 9.65 0.45 12.19
CA GLN A 279 9.15 -0.25 11.01
C GLN A 279 7.97 -1.16 11.34
N ALA A 280 8.04 -1.85 12.49
CA ALA A 280 7.00 -2.73 12.99
C ALA A 280 7.17 -2.98 14.49
N LEU A 281 6.13 -3.56 15.12
CA LEU A 281 6.23 -4.23 16.42
C LEU A 281 6.14 -5.74 16.20
N ASP A 282 6.92 -6.50 16.97
CA ASP A 282 6.83 -7.96 16.98
C ASP A 282 5.80 -8.49 17.99
N GLY A 283 5.67 -9.81 18.11
CA GLY A 283 4.68 -10.48 18.95
C GLY A 283 4.81 -10.26 20.45
N VAL A 284 5.91 -9.67 20.92
CA VAL A 284 6.09 -9.23 22.30
C VAL A 284 6.21 -7.69 22.40
N LYS A 285 5.78 -7.00 21.34
CA LYS A 285 5.77 -5.54 21.18
C LYS A 285 7.16 -4.90 21.20
N THR A 286 8.20 -5.67 20.88
CA THR A 286 9.54 -5.12 20.66
C THR A 286 9.57 -4.39 19.32
N GLN A 287 10.06 -3.16 19.32
CA GLN A 287 10.20 -2.33 18.13
C GLN A 287 11.26 -2.89 17.18
N ILE A 288 10.95 -2.93 15.88
CA ILE A 288 11.93 -3.10 14.83
C ILE A 288 12.35 -1.69 14.39
N GLN A 289 13.46 -1.21 14.94
CA GLN A 289 13.91 0.18 14.82
C GLN A 289 14.67 0.48 13.52
N THR A 290 14.50 -0.36 12.51
CA THR A 290 15.03 -0.10 11.18
C THR A 290 14.35 1.11 10.56
N VAL A 291 15.15 2.11 10.16
CA VAL A 291 14.62 3.29 9.47
C VAL A 291 14.28 2.94 8.03
N THR A 292 13.00 3.10 7.68
CA THR A 292 12.45 2.79 6.36
C THR A 292 11.61 3.95 5.84
N GLY A 293 11.24 3.92 4.55
CA GLY A 293 10.33 4.89 3.95
C GLY A 293 8.85 4.72 4.36
N ASN A 294 8.49 3.58 4.96
CA ASN A 294 7.10 3.22 5.30
C ASN A 294 6.38 4.23 6.20
N PRO A 295 7.04 4.85 7.22
CA PRO A 295 6.39 5.82 8.08
C PRO A 295 5.84 7.06 7.38
N LEU A 296 6.36 7.46 6.20
CA LEU A 296 5.74 8.54 5.42
C LEU A 296 4.33 8.22 4.91
N LEU A 297 4.01 6.94 4.78
CA LEU A 297 2.66 6.50 4.38
C LEU A 297 1.62 6.80 5.47
N LEU A 298 2.02 7.06 6.71
CA LEU A 298 1.15 7.60 7.76
C LEU A 298 0.63 9.00 7.41
N LEU A 299 1.44 9.83 6.73
CA LEU A 299 1.04 11.15 6.27
C LEU A 299 0.09 11.10 5.08
N TRP A 300 0.23 10.06 4.22
CA TRP A 300 -0.75 9.80 3.17
C TRP A 300 -2.10 9.40 3.75
N ALA A 301 -2.11 8.60 4.82
CA ALA A 301 -3.32 8.17 5.53
C ALA A 301 -3.92 9.30 6.38
N THR A 302 -4.19 10.44 5.76
CA THR A 302 -4.72 11.65 6.39
C THR A 302 -6.25 11.69 6.34
N TYR A 303 -6.86 11.93 7.49
CA TYR A 303 -8.26 12.25 7.68
C TYR A 303 -8.43 13.76 7.83
N GLN A 304 -9.41 14.34 7.12
CA GLN A 304 -9.73 15.78 7.22
C GLN A 304 -10.86 15.99 8.24
N SER A 305 -10.57 16.68 9.33
CA SER A 305 -11.56 17.04 10.35
C SER A 305 -11.64 18.55 10.50
N ASN A 306 -12.80 19.12 10.21
CA ASN A 306 -13.03 20.58 10.33
C ASN A 306 -11.95 21.43 9.62
N GLY A 307 -11.50 20.98 8.45
CA GLY A 307 -10.48 21.69 7.66
C GLY A 307 -9.03 21.49 8.13
N SER A 308 -8.80 20.68 9.16
CA SER A 308 -7.46 20.37 9.67
C SER A 308 -7.09 18.91 9.39
N PRO A 309 -5.86 18.61 8.93
CA PRO A 309 -5.39 17.26 8.72
C PRO A 309 -5.13 16.57 10.06
N GLN A 310 -5.51 15.30 10.13
CA GLN A 310 -5.21 14.39 11.24
C GLN A 310 -4.64 13.09 10.69
N ALA A 311 -3.72 12.48 11.43
CA ALA A 311 -3.16 11.16 11.15
C ALA A 311 -3.14 10.32 12.43
N ILE A 312 -2.83 9.03 12.31
CA ILE A 312 -2.63 8.18 13.48
C ILE A 312 -1.45 8.65 14.35
N ILE A 313 -0.39 9.18 13.72
CA ILE A 313 0.75 9.80 14.40
C ILE A 313 0.37 11.17 14.97
N GLU A 314 0.91 11.53 16.14
CA GLU A 314 0.73 12.86 16.72
C GLU A 314 1.36 13.94 15.84
N THR A 315 0.70 15.10 15.77
CA THR A 315 1.07 16.18 14.83
C THR A 315 2.44 16.78 15.12
N ASP A 316 2.85 16.86 16.38
CA ASP A 316 4.16 17.35 16.82
C ASP A 316 5.33 16.45 16.46
N LEU A 317 5.08 15.16 16.16
CA LEU A 317 6.09 14.20 15.69
C LEU A 317 6.37 14.31 14.17
N ILE A 318 5.47 14.92 13.40
CA ILE A 318 5.57 14.99 11.93
C ILE A 318 6.84 15.71 11.44
N PRO A 319 7.25 16.86 12.01
CA PRO A 319 8.50 17.49 11.61
C PRO A 319 9.72 16.58 11.77
N GLY A 320 9.81 15.85 12.88
CA GLY A 320 10.88 14.88 13.14
C GLY A 320 10.88 13.74 12.12
N LEU A 321 9.72 13.15 11.84
CA LEU A 321 9.55 12.13 10.82
C LEU A 321 10.05 12.61 9.44
N VAL A 322 9.60 13.78 9.00
CA VAL A 322 9.99 14.32 7.68
C VAL A 322 11.48 14.63 7.64
N ASN A 323 12.03 15.30 8.65
CA ASN A 323 13.45 15.63 8.71
C ASN A 323 14.32 14.35 8.66
N ARG A 324 13.97 13.31 9.41
CA ARG A 324 14.70 12.04 9.41
C ARG A 324 14.71 11.35 8.04
N ILE A 325 13.57 11.34 7.35
CA ILE A 325 13.48 10.73 6.01
C ILE A 325 14.25 11.52 4.94
N PHE A 326 14.37 12.82 5.08
CA PHE A 326 15.12 13.62 4.10
C PHE A 326 16.63 13.70 4.38
N MET A 327 17.15 12.90 5.32
CA MET A 327 18.60 12.71 5.50
C MET A 327 19.20 11.87 4.36
N GLN A 328 20.51 11.99 4.13
CA GLN A 328 21.25 11.40 2.98
C GLN A 328 21.17 9.86 2.91
N ASP A 329 21.00 9.19 4.04
CA ASP A 329 20.88 7.73 4.09
C ASP A 329 19.52 7.23 3.61
N MET A 330 18.50 8.11 3.52
CA MET A 330 17.14 7.79 3.10
C MET A 330 16.72 8.48 1.80
N PHE A 331 17.15 9.73 1.58
CA PHE A 331 16.71 10.51 0.42
C PHE A 331 17.87 10.83 -0.53
N GLU A 332 17.68 10.51 -1.82
CA GLU A 332 18.54 10.95 -2.92
C GLU A 332 17.81 11.95 -3.81
N HIS A 333 18.48 13.07 -4.10
CA HIS A 333 17.89 14.22 -4.81
C HIS A 333 17.42 13.94 -6.23
N ASP A 334 17.89 12.87 -6.85
CA ASP A 334 17.55 12.45 -8.21
C ASP A 334 16.93 11.05 -8.28
N ALA A 335 16.74 10.36 -7.15
CA ALA A 335 16.14 9.02 -7.12
C ALA A 335 14.96 8.90 -6.15
N GLY A 336 14.82 9.80 -5.16
CA GLY A 336 13.72 9.80 -4.20
C GLY A 336 14.06 9.16 -2.87
N ILE A 337 13.04 8.62 -2.21
CA ILE A 337 13.16 7.99 -0.89
C ILE A 337 13.40 6.50 -1.07
N ARG A 338 14.41 6.00 -0.35
CA ARG A 338 14.73 4.58 -0.27
C ARG A 338 13.71 3.82 0.57
N THR A 339 13.54 2.55 0.28
CA THR A 339 12.75 1.66 1.14
C THR A 339 13.39 1.45 2.51
N MET A 340 14.72 1.51 2.60
CA MET A 340 15.48 1.31 3.84
C MET A 340 16.73 2.19 3.85
N SER A 341 17.10 2.68 5.05
CA SER A 341 18.30 3.47 5.29
C SER A 341 19.57 2.70 4.93
N THR A 342 20.52 3.38 4.28
CA THR A 342 21.85 2.82 3.99
C THR A 342 22.67 2.54 5.25
N LYS A 343 22.25 3.06 6.42
CA LYS A 343 22.86 2.80 7.73
C LYS A 343 22.32 1.54 8.41
N ALA A 344 21.23 0.95 7.89
CA ALA A 344 20.66 -0.27 8.47
C ALA A 344 21.61 -1.46 8.25
N THR A 345 21.75 -2.31 9.26
CA THR A 345 22.61 -3.52 9.17
C THR A 345 22.11 -4.53 8.13
N THR A 346 20.81 -4.45 7.80
CA THR A 346 20.13 -5.30 6.81
C THR A 346 19.97 -4.61 5.44
N PHE A 347 20.60 -3.45 5.25
CA PHE A 347 20.65 -2.78 3.94
C PHE A 347 21.42 -3.65 2.93
N ILE A 348 20.85 -3.78 1.74
CA ILE A 348 21.47 -4.52 0.64
C ILE A 348 21.93 -3.52 -0.42
N PRO A 349 23.24 -3.29 -0.55
CA PRO A 349 23.77 -2.44 -1.62
C PRO A 349 23.69 -3.16 -2.97
N GLY A 350 23.45 -2.40 -4.03
CA GLY A 350 23.53 -2.93 -5.39
C GLY A 350 22.19 -3.35 -5.99
N GLN A 351 22.29 -4.02 -7.14
CA GLN A 351 21.16 -4.27 -8.03
C GLN A 351 20.15 -5.29 -7.48
N ASN A 352 20.54 -6.14 -6.56
CA ASN A 352 19.71 -7.17 -5.92
C ASN A 352 18.88 -6.67 -4.73
N SER A 353 18.89 -5.36 -4.44
CA SER A 353 18.04 -4.77 -3.39
C SER A 353 16.61 -4.68 -3.85
N TYR A 354 15.72 -5.53 -3.33
CA TYR A 354 14.27 -5.46 -3.63
C TYR A 354 13.56 -4.46 -2.70
N HIS A 355 13.52 -4.72 -1.38
CA HIS A 355 12.95 -3.81 -0.39
C HIS A 355 13.99 -3.23 0.61
N ASN A 356 15.26 -3.57 0.46
CA ASN A 356 16.32 -3.24 1.42
C ASN A 356 17.21 -2.08 0.94
N GLY A 357 16.60 -1.01 0.41
CA GLY A 357 17.28 0.21 0.00
C GLY A 357 17.02 0.67 -1.44
N SER A 358 16.20 -0.04 -2.20
CA SER A 358 15.73 0.34 -3.54
C SER A 358 14.76 1.52 -3.52
N PHE A 359 14.42 2.02 -4.71
CA PHE A 359 13.47 3.11 -4.93
C PHE A 359 12.22 2.60 -5.66
N TRP A 360 11.07 2.96 -5.14
CA TRP A 360 9.77 2.56 -5.68
C TRP A 360 8.93 3.78 -6.04
N PRO A 361 8.55 3.99 -7.29
CA PRO A 361 7.69 5.12 -7.69
C PRO A 361 6.38 5.17 -6.88
N LYS A 362 5.82 4.02 -6.54
CA LYS A 362 4.63 3.89 -5.67
C LYS A 362 4.85 4.51 -4.30
N LEU A 363 5.95 4.15 -3.61
CA LEU A 363 6.27 4.70 -2.28
C LEU A 363 6.41 6.23 -2.36
N ASN A 364 7.18 6.69 -3.32
CA ASN A 364 7.45 8.12 -3.50
C ASN A 364 6.20 8.91 -3.89
N GLY A 365 5.34 8.35 -4.76
CA GLY A 365 4.10 9.01 -5.16
C GLY A 365 3.08 9.12 -4.01
N MET A 366 2.95 8.09 -3.16
CA MET A 366 2.12 8.16 -1.95
C MET A 366 2.71 9.13 -0.93
N SER A 367 4.04 9.05 -0.70
CA SER A 367 4.75 9.98 0.21
C SER A 367 4.62 11.44 -0.22
N HIS A 368 4.72 11.72 -1.52
CA HIS A 368 4.48 13.06 -2.06
C HIS A 368 3.09 13.59 -1.68
N GLU A 369 2.04 12.78 -1.88
CA GLU A 369 0.68 13.17 -1.52
C GLU A 369 0.53 13.41 -0.01
N GLY A 370 1.15 12.57 0.82
CA GLY A 370 1.21 12.75 2.26
C GLY A 370 1.87 14.08 2.64
N LEU A 371 3.02 14.40 2.07
CA LEU A 371 3.71 15.66 2.31
C LEU A 371 2.84 16.88 1.92
N MET A 372 2.13 16.79 0.79
CA MET A 372 1.19 17.84 0.36
C MET A 372 0.03 18.05 1.36
N HIS A 373 -0.54 16.97 1.92
CA HIS A 373 -1.59 17.03 2.93
C HIS A 373 -1.16 17.79 4.19
N TRP A 374 0.14 17.77 4.51
CA TRP A 374 0.71 18.37 5.71
C TRP A 374 1.48 19.68 5.43
N GLY A 375 1.30 20.25 4.24
CA GLY A 375 1.92 21.53 3.87
C GLY A 375 3.44 21.51 3.76
N LYS A 376 4.04 20.32 3.59
CA LYS A 376 5.48 20.12 3.38
C LYS A 376 5.84 20.29 1.90
N LEU A 377 5.63 21.50 1.39
CA LEU A 377 5.64 21.79 -0.05
C LEU A 377 7.03 21.65 -0.67
N ASP A 378 8.08 22.07 0.02
CA ASP A 378 9.46 21.99 -0.48
C ASP A 378 9.92 20.52 -0.58
N GLU A 379 9.65 19.73 0.44
CA GLU A 379 9.96 18.29 0.45
C GLU A 379 9.15 17.56 -0.62
N ALA A 380 7.88 17.91 -0.79
CA ALA A 380 7.03 17.35 -1.84
C ALA A 380 7.57 17.69 -3.24
N ALA A 381 7.96 18.93 -3.50
CA ALA A 381 8.53 19.35 -4.79
C ALA A 381 9.84 18.61 -5.09
N ARG A 382 10.74 18.52 -4.10
CA ARG A 382 11.99 17.76 -4.21
C ARG A 382 11.74 16.28 -4.51
N LEU A 383 10.79 15.66 -3.82
CA LEU A 383 10.43 14.26 -4.02
C LEU A 383 9.79 14.01 -5.39
N CYS A 384 8.93 14.91 -5.86
CA CYS A 384 8.34 14.83 -7.20
C CYS A 384 9.43 14.83 -8.29
N GLN A 385 10.36 15.79 -8.24
CA GLN A 385 11.48 15.88 -9.18
C GLN A 385 12.33 14.61 -9.15
N ALA A 386 12.73 14.15 -7.96
CA ALA A 386 13.56 12.97 -7.77
C ALA A 386 12.88 11.70 -8.31
N THR A 387 11.58 11.57 -8.15
CA THR A 387 10.82 10.39 -8.62
C THR A 387 10.66 10.38 -10.14
N LEU A 388 10.45 11.54 -10.76
CA LEU A 388 10.23 11.61 -12.21
C LEU A 388 11.51 11.43 -13.05
N GLN A 389 12.69 11.68 -12.49
CA GLN A 389 13.95 11.52 -13.22
C GLN A 389 14.20 10.07 -13.68
N PRO A 390 14.16 9.06 -12.80
CA PRO A 390 14.30 7.65 -13.21
C PRO A 390 13.21 7.20 -14.17
N ILE A 391 11.95 7.65 -13.99
CA ILE A 391 10.86 7.32 -14.89
C ILE A 391 11.15 7.84 -16.32
N ARG A 392 11.70 9.07 -16.43
CA ARG A 392 12.15 9.59 -17.74
C ARG A 392 13.32 8.81 -18.31
N HIS A 393 14.25 8.37 -17.48
CA HIS A 393 15.41 7.57 -17.87
C HIS A 393 14.98 6.23 -18.47
N PHE A 394 14.13 5.47 -17.77
CA PHE A 394 13.63 4.17 -18.24
C PHE A 394 12.59 4.30 -19.36
N GLY A 395 11.90 5.43 -19.47
CA GLY A 395 10.82 5.64 -20.43
C GLY A 395 9.60 4.73 -20.21
N THR A 396 9.43 4.21 -18.99
CA THR A 396 8.36 3.26 -18.61
C THR A 396 8.04 3.38 -17.11
N PRO A 397 6.82 3.02 -16.67
CA PRO A 397 6.48 2.97 -15.25
C PRO A 397 7.06 1.72 -14.59
N ILE A 398 8.38 1.68 -14.48
CA ILE A 398 9.11 0.55 -13.88
C ILE A 398 8.64 0.30 -12.44
N GLU A 399 8.63 -0.95 -12.02
CA GLU A 399 8.25 -1.38 -10.67
C GLU A 399 9.13 -0.73 -9.61
N LEU A 400 10.43 -0.97 -9.70
CA LEU A 400 11.46 -0.43 -8.82
C LEU A 400 12.78 -0.31 -9.55
N TYR A 401 13.67 0.49 -8.99
CA TYR A 401 15.03 0.65 -9.47
C TYR A 401 15.99 0.82 -8.31
N VAL A 402 17.25 0.63 -8.60
CA VAL A 402 18.37 0.93 -7.71
C VAL A 402 19.27 1.97 -8.38
N LYS A 403 20.13 2.59 -7.57
CA LYS A 403 21.15 3.50 -8.07
C LYS A 403 22.52 2.98 -7.65
N CYS A 404 23.33 2.59 -8.63
CA CYS A 404 24.67 2.07 -8.42
C CYS A 404 25.68 2.94 -9.17
N SER A 405 26.70 3.42 -8.47
CA SER A 405 27.75 4.29 -9.06
C SER A 405 27.18 5.47 -9.87
N GLY A 406 26.09 6.07 -9.38
CA GLY A 406 25.43 7.21 -10.02
C GLY A 406 24.49 6.86 -11.19
N GLN A 407 24.35 5.58 -11.56
CA GLN A 407 23.51 5.13 -12.66
C GLN A 407 22.24 4.46 -12.16
N TYR A 408 21.11 4.69 -12.83
CA TYR A 408 19.88 3.97 -12.57
C TYR A 408 19.93 2.60 -13.22
N MET A 409 19.58 1.57 -12.46
CA MET A 409 19.51 0.20 -12.93
C MET A 409 18.17 -0.42 -12.49
N PRO A 410 17.52 -1.27 -13.30
CA PRO A 410 16.41 -2.07 -12.81
C PRO A 410 16.91 -3.02 -11.71
N TYR A 411 16.05 -3.36 -10.75
CA TYR A 411 16.34 -4.47 -9.85
C TYR A 411 16.61 -5.76 -10.63
N LYS A 412 17.59 -6.52 -10.17
CA LYS A 412 17.89 -7.86 -10.68
C LYS A 412 18.53 -8.69 -9.59
N ASN A 413 17.96 -9.86 -9.30
CA ASN A 413 18.54 -10.78 -8.34
C ASN A 413 19.44 -11.83 -9.01
N GLU A 414 20.14 -12.61 -8.19
CA GLU A 414 21.05 -13.67 -8.64
C GLU A 414 20.36 -14.79 -9.43
N ARG A 415 19.05 -14.94 -9.29
CA ARG A 415 18.23 -15.93 -10.01
C ARG A 415 17.71 -15.40 -11.35
N GLY A 416 18.10 -14.18 -11.73
CA GLY A 416 17.67 -13.55 -12.98
C GLY A 416 16.28 -12.93 -12.95
N GLN A 417 15.63 -12.84 -11.79
CA GLN A 417 14.38 -12.10 -11.67
C GLN A 417 14.70 -10.61 -11.74
N GLU A 418 13.99 -9.90 -12.61
CA GLU A 418 14.12 -8.47 -12.81
C GLU A 418 12.85 -7.74 -12.35
N ALA A 419 12.99 -6.42 -12.10
CA ALA A 419 11.85 -5.54 -11.89
C ALA A 419 10.91 -5.56 -13.08
N CYS A 420 9.60 -5.59 -12.85
CA CYS A 420 8.62 -5.46 -13.92
C CYS A 420 8.80 -4.12 -14.64
N ARG A 421 8.82 -4.17 -15.96
CA ARG A 421 8.99 -2.96 -16.79
C ARG A 421 7.80 -2.04 -16.74
N GLN A 422 6.62 -2.62 -16.52
CA GLN A 422 5.36 -1.89 -16.38
C GLN A 422 4.63 -2.35 -15.13
N GLN A 423 4.45 -1.44 -14.19
CA GLN A 423 3.72 -1.71 -12.94
C GLN A 423 2.58 -0.71 -12.78
N ALA A 424 1.37 -1.20 -12.49
CA ALA A 424 0.15 -0.39 -12.44
C ALA A 424 0.22 0.74 -11.40
N TRP A 425 0.64 0.45 -10.18
CA TRP A 425 0.77 1.48 -9.14
C TRP A 425 1.89 2.49 -9.45
N SER A 426 2.97 2.08 -10.14
CA SER A 426 4.02 2.99 -10.61
C SER A 426 3.51 3.91 -11.71
N ALA A 427 2.70 3.37 -12.65
CA ALA A 427 2.04 4.16 -13.69
C ALA A 427 1.08 5.18 -13.09
N ALA A 428 0.24 4.76 -12.15
CA ALA A 428 -0.72 5.65 -11.50
C ALA A 428 -0.02 6.73 -10.65
N ALA A 429 1.06 6.40 -9.94
CA ALA A 429 1.88 7.37 -9.20
C ALA A 429 2.57 8.37 -10.13
N ALA A 430 3.13 7.91 -11.26
CA ALA A 430 3.75 8.78 -12.24
C ALA A 430 2.74 9.73 -12.91
N LEU A 431 1.54 9.25 -13.27
CA LEU A 431 0.47 10.10 -13.79
C LEU A 431 0.06 11.19 -12.80
N ASP A 432 -0.08 10.83 -11.52
CA ASP A 432 -0.40 11.81 -10.46
C ASP A 432 0.67 12.92 -10.39
N LEU A 433 1.95 12.56 -10.41
CA LEU A 433 3.06 13.52 -10.36
C LEU A 433 3.24 14.35 -11.64
N LEU A 434 2.88 13.81 -12.80
CA LEU A 434 3.01 14.50 -14.10
C LEU A 434 1.86 15.46 -14.39
N THR A 435 0.75 15.32 -13.69
CA THR A 435 -0.47 16.13 -13.91
C THR A 435 -0.72 17.12 -12.77
N LEU A 436 0.26 17.35 -11.89
CA LEU A 436 0.20 18.34 -10.80
C LEU A 436 0.04 19.77 -11.32
#